data_542cd00b0687d012cdd0b8d15a55a121
#
_entry.id   542cd00b0687d012cdd0b8d15a55a121
#
_cell.length_a   1.000
_cell.length_b   1.000
_cell.length_c   1.000
_cell.angle_alpha   90.00
_cell.angle_beta   90.00
_cell.angle_gamma   90.00
#
_symmetry.space_group_name_H-M   'P 1'
#
loop_
_entity.id
_entity.type
_entity.pdbx_description
1 polymer ?
#
loop_
_entity_poly.entity_id
_entity_poly.type
_entity_poly.pdbx_seq_one_letter_code
_entity_poly.pdbx_strand_id
1 'polypeptide(L)'
;MCFDSDFNVPDEWHLITDYAINGAAKPSYEHAQAIWDSYLECLAVDKCKENTQYHPYLLREGNFEIPAIGYNALPMDSHRGLSDLPNATGYRLYDRFELVYEKGYHPEPAGFAAPGPIKHPRDHVQLQLGAGEYASYTIREKETYTVSVTYCADKEVKVQAAIQGETLFEGVMPPAGEKVTSDVHPYFAYETAPNTLERFTLGTVTGEGILKIEVLDGCARFGQIVIRKSEK
;
A
#
# COMPACT_ATOMS: atom_id res chain seq x y z
N MET A 1 -8.14 2.71 -5.04
CA MET A 1 -7.31 3.88 -5.34
C MET A 1 -8.18 5.09 -5.06
N CYS A 2 -8.03 5.71 -3.88
CA CYS A 2 -8.67 6.98 -3.61
C CYS A 2 -7.83 8.04 -4.30
N PHE A 3 -8.35 8.61 -5.36
CA PHE A 3 -7.86 9.86 -5.86
C PHE A 3 -8.35 10.93 -4.89
N ASP A 4 -7.48 11.43 -4.04
CA ASP A 4 -7.68 12.75 -3.45
C ASP A 4 -7.57 13.69 -4.63
N SER A 5 -8.74 13.97 -5.19
CA SER A 5 -8.83 14.79 -6.37
C SER A 5 -8.90 16.25 -5.97
N ASP A 6 -7.75 16.84 -5.76
CA ASP A 6 -7.62 18.24 -6.15
C ASP A 6 -7.64 18.27 -7.68
N PHE A 7 -8.82 18.04 -8.26
CA PHE A 7 -9.01 18.34 -9.66
C PHE A 7 -8.71 19.82 -9.85
N ASN A 8 -7.68 20.13 -10.61
CA ASN A 8 -7.51 21.47 -11.16
C ASN A 8 -8.65 21.71 -12.12
N VAL A 9 -9.79 22.13 -11.59
CA VAL A 9 -10.87 22.68 -12.43
C VAL A 9 -10.47 24.07 -12.84
N PRO A 10 -10.84 24.55 -14.04
CA PRO A 10 -10.67 25.95 -14.43
C PRO A 10 -11.31 26.90 -13.41
N ASP A 11 -10.69 28.02 -13.15
CA ASP A 11 -11.16 29.01 -12.17
C ASP A 11 -12.64 29.40 -12.36
N GLU A 12 -13.10 29.42 -13.61
CA GLU A 12 -14.47 29.80 -13.98
C GLU A 12 -15.44 28.61 -14.05
N TRP A 13 -14.99 27.38 -13.69
CA TRP A 13 -15.85 26.19 -13.69
C TRP A 13 -17.12 26.37 -12.83
N HIS A 14 -17.01 27.13 -11.76
CA HIS A 14 -18.13 27.46 -10.87
C HIS A 14 -19.30 28.15 -11.62
N LEU A 15 -19.05 28.89 -12.69
CA LEU A 15 -20.11 29.54 -13.46
C LEU A 15 -21.04 28.51 -14.11
N ILE A 16 -20.50 27.39 -14.58
CA ILE A 16 -21.29 26.30 -15.17
C ILE A 16 -22.05 25.55 -14.06
N THR A 17 -21.37 25.21 -12.96
CA THR A 17 -21.96 24.44 -11.88
C THR A 17 -23.03 25.26 -11.13
N ASP A 18 -22.80 26.54 -10.91
CA ASP A 18 -23.77 27.40 -10.26
C ASP A 18 -25.01 27.62 -11.13
N TYR A 19 -24.85 27.76 -12.43
CA TYR A 19 -26.00 27.78 -13.33
C TYR A 19 -26.77 26.46 -13.27
N ALA A 20 -26.09 25.34 -13.34
CA ALA A 20 -26.72 24.02 -13.43
C ALA A 20 -27.41 23.59 -12.11
N ILE A 21 -26.83 23.95 -10.95
CA ILE A 21 -27.28 23.47 -9.66
C ILE A 21 -28.06 24.55 -8.89
N ASN A 22 -27.58 25.78 -8.93
CA ASN A 22 -28.10 26.88 -8.09
C ASN A 22 -28.99 27.87 -8.84
N GLY A 23 -29.20 27.67 -10.15
CA GLY A 23 -30.03 28.55 -10.98
C GLY A 23 -29.41 29.94 -11.17
N ALA A 24 -28.11 30.08 -11.10
CA ALA A 24 -27.41 31.33 -11.39
C ALA A 24 -27.61 31.79 -12.85
N ALA A 25 -27.13 33.00 -13.20
CA ALA A 25 -27.20 33.49 -14.55
C ALA A 25 -26.51 32.56 -15.54
N LYS A 26 -27.21 32.27 -16.65
CA LYS A 26 -26.66 31.41 -17.70
C LYS A 26 -25.49 32.09 -18.42
N PRO A 27 -24.29 31.52 -18.46
CA PRO A 27 -23.19 32.06 -19.26
C PRO A 27 -23.52 32.02 -20.76
N SER A 28 -22.90 32.86 -21.57
CA SER A 28 -23.04 32.80 -23.03
C SER A 28 -22.53 31.42 -23.53
N TYR A 29 -23.00 31.00 -24.70
CA TYR A 29 -22.57 29.71 -25.27
C TYR A 29 -21.06 29.68 -25.50
N GLU A 30 -20.50 30.74 -26.07
CA GLU A 30 -19.07 30.86 -26.35
C GLU A 30 -18.24 30.82 -25.06
N HIS A 31 -18.73 31.48 -24.00
CA HIS A 31 -18.04 31.45 -22.69
C HIS A 31 -18.12 30.06 -22.04
N ALA A 32 -19.30 29.47 -22.04
CA ALA A 32 -19.47 28.09 -21.52
C ALA A 32 -18.60 27.08 -22.28
N GLN A 33 -18.49 27.22 -23.60
CA GLN A 33 -17.64 26.36 -24.43
C GLN A 33 -16.16 26.54 -24.08
N ALA A 34 -15.70 27.78 -23.89
CA ALA A 34 -14.32 28.04 -23.50
C ALA A 34 -13.97 27.44 -22.13
N ILE A 35 -14.88 27.55 -21.17
CA ILE A 35 -14.71 26.92 -19.83
C ILE A 35 -14.65 25.40 -19.98
N TRP A 36 -15.52 24.82 -20.82
CA TRP A 36 -15.52 23.39 -21.06
C TRP A 36 -14.27 22.88 -21.74
N ASP A 37 -13.78 23.60 -22.74
CA ASP A 37 -12.54 23.26 -23.46
C ASP A 37 -11.34 23.34 -22.49
N SER A 38 -11.29 24.38 -21.64
CA SER A 38 -10.28 24.48 -20.58
C SER A 38 -10.37 23.33 -19.56
N TYR A 39 -11.58 22.89 -19.21
CA TYR A 39 -11.76 21.71 -18.35
C TYR A 39 -11.21 20.44 -19.02
N LEU A 40 -11.51 20.24 -20.30
CA LEU A 40 -10.97 19.08 -21.04
C LEU A 40 -9.44 19.11 -21.14
N GLU A 41 -8.85 20.31 -21.29
CA GLU A 41 -7.39 20.47 -21.22
C GLU A 41 -6.83 20.06 -19.85
N CYS A 42 -7.51 20.39 -18.74
CA CYS A 42 -7.10 19.97 -17.41
C CYS A 42 -7.11 18.44 -17.21
N LEU A 43 -7.90 17.72 -18.00
CA LEU A 43 -7.94 16.26 -17.99
C LEU A 43 -6.84 15.61 -18.84
N ALA A 44 -6.17 16.38 -19.69
CA ALA A 44 -5.07 15.85 -20.50
C ALA A 44 -3.88 15.50 -19.63
N VAL A 45 -3.34 14.28 -19.80
CA VAL A 45 -2.26 13.74 -18.94
C VAL A 45 -1.02 14.63 -18.95
N ASP A 46 -0.69 15.22 -20.09
CA ASP A 46 0.44 16.14 -20.27
C ASP A 46 0.24 17.52 -19.64
N LYS A 47 -1.01 17.85 -19.26
CA LYS A 47 -1.39 19.08 -18.56
C LYS A 47 -1.60 18.88 -17.06
N CYS A 48 -1.69 17.64 -16.62
CA CYS A 48 -1.85 17.33 -15.21
C CYS A 48 -0.60 17.76 -14.44
N LYS A 49 -0.81 18.44 -13.33
CA LYS A 49 0.30 18.75 -12.42
C LYS A 49 0.80 17.45 -11.80
N GLU A 50 2.07 17.18 -12.03
CA GLU A 50 2.74 16.01 -11.50
C GLU A 50 2.78 16.08 -9.97
N ASN A 51 2.18 15.06 -9.31
CA ASN A 51 2.29 14.95 -7.86
C ASN A 51 3.52 14.10 -7.51
N THR A 52 4.64 14.77 -7.32
CA THR A 52 5.92 14.14 -7.03
C THR A 52 5.95 13.33 -5.73
N GLN A 53 5.00 13.55 -4.82
CA GLN A 53 4.91 12.78 -3.57
C GLN A 53 4.56 11.31 -3.82
N TYR A 54 3.88 11.00 -4.93
CA TYR A 54 3.53 9.62 -5.28
C TYR A 54 4.57 8.92 -6.16
N HIS A 55 5.57 9.64 -6.68
CA HIS A 55 6.60 9.06 -7.54
C HIS A 55 7.31 7.88 -6.89
N PRO A 56 7.81 7.97 -5.64
CA PRO A 56 8.50 6.84 -5.02
C PRO A 56 7.63 5.59 -4.94
N TYR A 57 6.33 5.77 -4.68
CA TYR A 57 5.38 4.65 -4.59
C TYR A 57 5.03 4.05 -5.95
N LEU A 58 4.84 4.89 -6.97
CA LEU A 58 4.45 4.43 -8.30
C LEU A 58 5.63 3.89 -9.08
N LEU A 59 6.75 4.61 -9.07
CA LEU A 59 7.94 4.27 -9.84
C LEU A 59 8.81 3.26 -9.12
N ARG A 60 8.76 3.25 -7.78
CA ARG A 60 9.58 2.37 -6.93
C ARG A 60 11.07 2.54 -7.20
N GLU A 61 11.48 3.79 -7.30
CA GLU A 61 12.85 4.24 -7.53
C GLU A 61 13.29 5.15 -6.37
N GLY A 62 14.58 5.20 -6.10
CA GLY A 62 15.16 6.03 -5.04
C GLY A 62 14.89 5.50 -3.63
N ASN A 63 14.61 6.42 -2.71
CA ASN A 63 14.24 6.09 -1.33
C ASN A 63 12.72 6.02 -1.22
N PHE A 64 12.20 4.83 -0.95
CA PHE A 64 10.77 4.63 -0.82
C PHE A 64 10.43 3.51 0.16
N GLU A 65 9.16 3.45 0.53
CA GLU A 65 8.59 2.41 1.36
C GLU A 65 7.36 1.82 0.66
N ILE A 66 7.23 0.51 0.68
CA ILE A 66 6.08 -0.20 0.15
C ILE A 66 5.35 -0.80 1.34
N PRO A 67 4.07 -0.48 1.60
CA PRO A 67 3.28 -1.26 2.56
C PRO A 67 3.36 -2.75 2.21
N ALA A 68 3.60 -3.61 3.18
CA ALA A 68 3.77 -5.04 2.92
C ALA A 68 2.56 -5.66 2.21
N ILE A 69 1.37 -5.11 2.43
CA ILE A 69 0.15 -5.49 1.69
C ILE A 69 0.16 -5.06 0.21
N GLY A 70 1.10 -4.21 -0.20
CA GLY A 70 1.29 -3.74 -1.58
C GLY A 70 2.11 -4.71 -2.45
N TYR A 71 2.10 -6.01 -2.15
CA TYR A 71 2.76 -7.03 -2.93
C TYR A 71 2.18 -7.15 -4.35
N ASN A 72 2.94 -7.73 -5.27
CA ASN A 72 2.53 -7.92 -6.66
C ASN A 72 1.29 -8.83 -6.74
N ALA A 73 0.34 -8.43 -7.59
CA ALA A 73 -0.86 -9.22 -7.84
C ALA A 73 -0.70 -10.21 -9.01
N LEU A 74 0.20 -9.89 -9.93
CA LEU A 74 0.46 -10.66 -11.15
C LEU A 74 1.98 -10.67 -11.42
N PRO A 75 2.47 -11.76 -12.01
CA PRO A 75 1.80 -13.02 -12.36
C PRO A 75 1.31 -13.79 -11.11
N MET A 76 0.45 -14.81 -11.31
CA MET A 76 -0.19 -15.55 -10.20
C MET A 76 0.80 -16.25 -9.24
N ASP A 77 2.03 -16.51 -9.67
CA ASP A 77 3.11 -17.07 -8.86
C ASP A 77 3.93 -16.01 -8.10
N SER A 78 3.52 -14.73 -8.16
CA SER A 78 4.20 -13.64 -7.46
C SER A 78 3.99 -13.63 -5.95
N HIS A 79 3.03 -14.42 -5.47
CA HIS A 79 2.72 -14.56 -4.05
C HIS A 79 2.06 -15.91 -3.75
N ARG A 80 2.10 -16.32 -2.49
CA ARG A 80 1.41 -17.49 -1.98
C ARG A 80 0.97 -17.26 -0.55
N GLY A 81 -0.32 -17.16 -0.35
CA GLY A 81 -0.98 -17.22 0.94
C GLY A 81 -1.67 -18.57 1.13
N LEU A 82 -1.75 -19.07 2.34
CA LEU A 82 -2.29 -20.38 2.70
C LEU A 82 -3.53 -20.32 3.59
N SER A 83 -3.97 -19.12 3.97
CA SER A 83 -5.18 -18.96 4.79
C SER A 83 -6.42 -19.49 4.06
N ASP A 84 -7.23 -20.28 4.76
CA ASP A 84 -8.50 -20.78 4.24
C ASP A 84 -9.67 -19.83 4.50
N LEU A 85 -9.44 -18.79 5.30
CA LEU A 85 -10.46 -17.80 5.66
C LEU A 85 -10.23 -16.49 4.88
N PRO A 86 -11.32 -15.83 4.45
CA PRO A 86 -11.23 -14.47 3.96
C PRO A 86 -10.63 -13.56 5.04
N ASN A 87 -9.70 -12.68 4.68
CA ASN A 87 -9.18 -11.73 5.64
C ASN A 87 -10.24 -10.69 6.05
N ALA A 88 -10.13 -10.20 7.29
CA ALA A 88 -11.11 -9.28 7.87
C ALA A 88 -11.07 -7.87 7.23
N THR A 89 -10.04 -7.55 6.45
CA THR A 89 -9.83 -6.21 5.90
C THR A 89 -10.64 -5.92 4.65
N GLY A 90 -11.18 -6.95 4.01
CA GLY A 90 -11.86 -6.82 2.72
C GLY A 90 -10.92 -6.47 1.54
N TYR A 91 -9.63 -6.32 1.78
CA TYR A 91 -8.63 -6.02 0.76
C TYR A 91 -8.01 -7.31 0.22
N ARG A 92 -8.04 -7.51 -1.10
CA ARG A 92 -7.44 -8.68 -1.77
C ARG A 92 -7.91 -10.02 -1.16
N LEU A 93 -9.21 -10.15 -0.97
CA LEU A 93 -9.88 -11.27 -0.28
C LEU A 93 -9.49 -12.67 -0.79
N TYR A 94 -9.16 -12.77 -2.08
CA TYR A 94 -8.90 -14.06 -2.74
C TYR A 94 -7.42 -14.47 -2.76
N ASP A 95 -6.54 -13.64 -2.22
CA ASP A 95 -5.09 -13.90 -2.25
C ASP A 95 -4.65 -14.85 -1.13
N ARG A 96 -5.56 -15.25 -0.23
CA ARG A 96 -5.36 -16.23 0.83
C ARG A 96 -4.29 -15.85 1.87
N PHE A 97 -4.02 -14.56 2.03
CA PHE A 97 -3.18 -14.04 3.09
C PHE A 97 -4.01 -13.61 4.29
N GLU A 98 -3.42 -13.73 5.46
CA GLU A 98 -3.92 -13.08 6.65
C GLU A 98 -3.42 -11.64 6.69
N LEU A 99 -4.36 -10.69 6.66
CA LEU A 99 -4.10 -9.26 6.79
C LEU A 99 -4.62 -8.80 8.14
N VAL A 100 -3.77 -8.19 8.94
CA VAL A 100 -4.06 -7.85 10.33
C VAL A 100 -4.00 -6.35 10.53
N TYR A 101 -5.01 -5.77 11.16
CA TYR A 101 -5.01 -4.36 11.53
C TYR A 101 -4.07 -4.10 12.70
N GLU A 102 -3.40 -2.96 12.68
CA GLU A 102 -2.69 -2.44 13.83
C GLU A 102 -3.68 -2.08 14.96
N LYS A 103 -3.23 -2.22 16.21
CA LYS A 103 -4.02 -1.90 17.39
C LYS A 103 -4.56 -0.47 17.33
N GLY A 104 -5.85 -0.30 17.55
CA GLY A 104 -6.53 0.98 17.49
C GLY A 104 -7.11 1.32 16.10
N TYR A 105 -6.81 0.53 15.08
CA TYR A 105 -7.39 0.66 13.75
C TYR A 105 -8.36 -0.50 13.52
N HIS A 106 -9.62 -0.18 13.40
CA HIS A 106 -10.67 -1.15 13.12
C HIS A 106 -11.22 -0.93 11.73
N PRO A 107 -11.59 -1.99 11.00
CA PRO A 107 -12.45 -1.80 9.85
C PRO A 107 -13.75 -1.18 10.41
N GLU A 108 -13.97 0.10 10.12
CA GLU A 108 -15.33 0.58 10.33
C GLU A 108 -16.24 -0.36 9.54
N PRO A 109 -17.30 -0.91 10.17
CA PRO A 109 -18.30 -1.63 9.40
C PRO A 109 -18.64 -0.69 8.26
N ALA A 110 -18.39 -1.13 7.03
CA ALA A 110 -18.71 -0.36 5.85
C ALA A 110 -20.23 -0.20 5.82
N GLY A 111 -20.72 0.70 6.62
CA GLY A 111 -22.02 1.26 6.43
C GLY A 111 -21.92 1.96 5.09
N PHE A 112 -22.50 1.37 4.06
CA PHE A 112 -22.69 1.98 2.74
C PHE A 112 -23.38 3.36 2.80
N ALA A 113 -23.59 3.90 3.99
CA ALA A 113 -24.33 5.09 4.29
C ALA A 113 -23.58 6.13 5.13
N ALA A 114 -22.31 5.94 5.47
CA ALA A 114 -21.58 6.98 6.17
C ALA A 114 -21.15 8.06 5.17
N PRO A 115 -21.72 9.27 5.23
CA PRO A 115 -21.20 10.39 4.44
C PRO A 115 -19.87 10.81 5.07
N GLY A 116 -18.78 10.56 4.38
CA GLY A 116 -17.45 10.96 4.81
C GLY A 116 -16.37 10.28 4.00
N PRO A 117 -15.13 10.77 4.04
CA PRO A 117 -14.02 10.07 3.40
C PRO A 117 -13.92 8.69 4.02
N ILE A 118 -13.95 7.66 3.18
CA ILE A 118 -13.72 6.28 3.60
C ILE A 118 -12.29 6.23 4.13
N LYS A 119 -12.17 6.32 5.44
CA LYS A 119 -10.91 6.10 6.13
C LYS A 119 -10.61 4.60 6.10
N HIS A 120 -10.07 4.14 5.00
CA HIS A 120 -9.42 2.83 4.99
C HIS A 120 -8.01 3.04 5.50
N PRO A 121 -7.71 2.62 6.73
CA PRO A 121 -6.37 2.72 7.26
C PRO A 121 -5.49 1.61 6.65
N ARG A 122 -5.37 1.61 5.31
CA ARG A 122 -4.49 0.65 4.60
C ARG A 122 -3.04 0.78 5.06
N ASP A 123 -2.67 1.97 5.53
CA ASP A 123 -1.35 2.25 6.07
C ASP A 123 -1.12 1.58 7.44
N HIS A 124 -2.20 1.09 8.06
CA HIS A 124 -2.20 0.43 9.36
C HIS A 124 -2.60 -1.05 9.28
N VAL A 125 -2.36 -1.66 8.13
CA VAL A 125 -2.59 -3.08 7.90
C VAL A 125 -1.26 -3.76 7.69
N GLN A 126 -1.03 -4.85 8.42
CA GLN A 126 0.16 -5.68 8.30
C GLN A 126 -0.16 -6.96 7.54
N LEU A 127 0.82 -7.43 6.77
CA LEU A 127 0.79 -8.71 6.08
C LEU A 127 1.35 -9.78 7.00
N GLN A 128 0.55 -10.75 7.40
CA GLN A 128 1.04 -11.93 8.11
C GLN A 128 1.50 -12.98 7.11
N LEU A 129 2.72 -13.49 7.31
CA LEU A 129 3.26 -14.63 6.58
C LEU A 129 3.64 -15.72 7.55
N GLY A 130 3.11 -16.92 7.32
CA GLY A 130 3.48 -18.16 7.98
C GLY A 130 4.41 -19.01 7.13
N ALA A 131 4.83 -20.17 7.66
CA ALA A 131 5.72 -21.08 6.98
C ALA A 131 5.19 -21.51 5.59
N GLY A 132 6.00 -21.35 4.55
CA GLY A 132 5.68 -21.65 3.16
C GLY A 132 4.91 -20.54 2.43
N GLU A 133 4.63 -19.43 3.08
CA GLU A 133 4.00 -18.27 2.46
C GLU A 133 5.05 -17.28 1.96
N TYR A 134 4.76 -16.61 0.85
CA TYR A 134 5.65 -15.59 0.29
C TYR A 134 4.90 -14.48 -0.43
N ALA A 135 5.52 -13.31 -0.45
CA ALA A 135 5.07 -12.15 -1.20
C ALA A 135 6.22 -11.56 -2.02
N SER A 136 5.89 -10.95 -3.16
CA SER A 136 6.87 -10.35 -4.06
C SER A 136 6.57 -8.89 -4.32
N TYR A 137 7.62 -8.11 -4.54
CA TYR A 137 7.57 -6.67 -4.73
C TYR A 137 8.45 -6.26 -5.91
N THR A 138 7.91 -5.53 -6.86
CA THR A 138 8.71 -4.99 -7.96
C THR A 138 9.50 -3.79 -7.48
N ILE A 139 10.82 -3.81 -7.63
CA ILE A 139 11.75 -2.73 -7.34
C ILE A 139 12.32 -2.24 -8.66
N ARG A 140 12.31 -0.93 -8.91
CA ARG A 140 12.81 -0.31 -10.15
C ARG A 140 14.07 0.51 -9.95
N GLU A 141 14.64 0.50 -8.72
CA GLU A 141 15.91 1.16 -8.44
C GLU A 141 17.05 0.47 -9.20
N LYS A 142 17.81 1.24 -9.93
CA LYS A 142 18.92 0.75 -10.78
C LYS A 142 20.28 0.84 -10.14
N GLU A 143 20.41 1.71 -9.14
CA GLU A 143 21.66 1.88 -8.39
C GLU A 143 21.70 0.89 -7.22
N THR A 144 22.72 1.02 -6.37
CA THR A 144 22.87 0.21 -5.17
C THR A 144 21.96 0.72 -4.07
N TYR A 145 21.21 -0.19 -3.46
CA TYR A 145 20.29 0.14 -2.37
C TYR A 145 20.25 -0.96 -1.30
N THR A 146 19.88 -0.57 -0.10
CA THR A 146 19.64 -1.46 1.02
C THR A 146 18.16 -1.79 1.11
N VAL A 147 17.86 -3.09 1.28
CA VAL A 147 16.52 -3.60 1.52
C VAL A 147 16.38 -3.92 2.99
N SER A 148 15.35 -3.38 3.61
CA SER A 148 14.96 -3.68 4.99
C SER A 148 13.46 -3.95 5.05
N VAL A 149 13.02 -4.60 6.11
CA VAL A 149 11.60 -4.79 6.42
C VAL A 149 11.30 -4.23 7.79
N THR A 150 10.08 -3.72 7.99
CA THR A 150 9.55 -3.53 9.33
C THR A 150 8.68 -4.72 9.68
N TYR A 151 8.86 -5.29 10.87
CA TYR A 151 8.16 -6.52 11.24
C TYR A 151 7.95 -6.63 12.75
N CYS A 152 7.06 -7.53 13.12
CA CYS A 152 6.97 -8.08 14.47
C CYS A 152 6.82 -9.60 14.39
N ALA A 153 7.35 -10.28 15.40
CA ALA A 153 7.25 -11.73 15.55
C ALA A 153 7.39 -12.12 17.02
N ASP A 154 6.55 -13.02 17.50
CA ASP A 154 6.58 -13.49 18.89
C ASP A 154 7.75 -14.45 19.17
N LYS A 155 8.29 -15.07 18.14
CA LYS A 155 9.38 -16.04 18.16
C LYS A 155 10.34 -15.79 17.02
N GLU A 156 11.47 -16.49 17.03
CA GLU A 156 12.37 -16.56 15.88
C GLU A 156 11.63 -17.03 14.62
N VAL A 157 11.92 -16.40 13.50
CA VAL A 157 11.33 -16.70 12.20
C VAL A 157 12.42 -16.92 11.19
N LYS A 158 12.41 -18.06 10.50
CA LYS A 158 13.35 -18.31 9.40
C LYS A 158 12.79 -17.71 8.12
N VAL A 159 13.55 -16.82 7.51
CA VAL A 159 13.13 -16.05 6.33
C VAL A 159 14.18 -16.19 5.23
N GLN A 160 13.71 -16.26 3.99
CA GLN A 160 14.52 -16.10 2.80
C GLN A 160 14.03 -14.87 2.04
N ALA A 161 14.96 -14.01 1.66
CA ALA A 161 14.72 -12.92 0.71
C ALA A 161 15.61 -13.12 -0.51
N ALA A 162 15.02 -13.01 -1.68
CA ALA A 162 15.72 -13.14 -2.95
C ALA A 162 15.29 -12.04 -3.92
N ILE A 163 16.20 -11.59 -4.76
CA ILE A 163 15.90 -10.66 -5.85
C ILE A 163 16.40 -11.25 -7.16
N GLN A 164 15.55 -11.29 -8.18
CA GLN A 164 15.84 -11.93 -9.48
C GLN A 164 16.33 -13.40 -9.36
N GLY A 165 15.95 -14.09 -8.29
CA GLY A 165 16.38 -15.47 -8.03
C GLY A 165 17.71 -15.60 -7.27
N GLU A 166 18.43 -14.51 -7.06
CA GLU A 166 19.64 -14.49 -6.23
C GLU A 166 19.26 -14.24 -4.76
N THR A 167 19.81 -15.04 -3.86
CA THR A 167 19.55 -14.91 -2.42
C THR A 167 20.22 -13.64 -1.89
N LEU A 168 19.39 -12.73 -1.39
CA LEU A 168 19.82 -11.52 -0.67
C LEU A 168 20.04 -11.81 0.81
N PHE A 169 19.16 -12.60 1.39
CA PHE A 169 19.18 -13.02 2.80
C PHE A 169 18.59 -14.41 2.95
N GLU A 170 19.22 -15.25 3.74
CA GLU A 170 18.62 -16.47 4.29
C GLU A 170 19.12 -16.63 5.73
N GLY A 171 18.20 -16.62 6.68
CA GLY A 171 18.57 -16.68 8.09
C GLY A 171 17.37 -16.54 9.02
N VAL A 172 17.69 -16.33 10.29
CA VAL A 172 16.72 -16.18 11.36
C VAL A 172 16.58 -14.72 11.70
N MET A 173 15.35 -14.23 11.69
CA MET A 173 14.96 -12.95 12.25
C MET A 173 14.56 -13.17 13.72
N PRO A 174 15.09 -12.38 14.66
CA PRO A 174 14.79 -12.54 16.09
C PRO A 174 13.33 -12.16 16.41
N PRO A 175 12.81 -12.52 17.59
CA PRO A 175 11.56 -11.97 18.08
C PRO A 175 11.63 -10.45 18.14
N ALA A 176 10.57 -9.78 17.72
CA ALA A 176 10.55 -8.32 17.64
C ALA A 176 9.12 -7.79 17.78
N GLY A 177 9.02 -6.56 18.33
CA GLY A 177 7.76 -5.89 18.54
C GLY A 177 7.00 -6.33 19.78
N GLU A 178 5.82 -5.75 19.97
CA GLU A 178 4.96 -6.11 21.10
C GLU A 178 4.18 -7.41 20.80
N LYS A 179 3.91 -8.17 21.87
CA LYS A 179 3.07 -9.35 21.76
C LYS A 179 1.66 -8.98 21.32
N VAL A 180 1.14 -9.74 20.38
CA VAL A 180 -0.22 -9.55 19.86
C VAL A 180 -1.25 -9.82 20.95
N THR A 181 -2.13 -8.87 21.15
CA THR A 181 -3.37 -9.07 21.90
C THR A 181 -4.52 -9.07 20.90
N SER A 182 -5.32 -10.12 20.89
CA SER A 182 -6.55 -10.14 20.12
C SER A 182 -7.54 -9.16 20.78
N ASP A 183 -7.99 -8.15 20.02
CA ASP A 183 -9.13 -7.36 20.37
C ASP A 183 -10.36 -7.97 19.68
N VAL A 184 -11.34 -8.37 20.45
CA VAL A 184 -12.60 -8.84 19.89
C VAL A 184 -13.50 -7.64 19.68
N HIS A 185 -13.69 -7.27 18.42
CA HIS A 185 -14.72 -6.30 18.09
C HIS A 185 -16.10 -6.92 18.30
N PRO A 186 -17.10 -6.18 18.86
CA PRO A 186 -18.40 -6.76 19.18
C PRO A 186 -19.14 -7.40 17.99
N TYR A 187 -18.78 -7.03 16.77
CA TYR A 187 -19.38 -7.56 15.54
C TYR A 187 -18.46 -8.43 14.69
N PHE A 188 -17.14 -8.38 14.92
CA PHE A 188 -16.15 -9.13 14.15
C PHE A 188 -15.02 -9.58 15.06
N ALA A 189 -14.74 -10.87 15.06
CA ALA A 189 -13.52 -11.38 15.66
C ALA A 189 -12.37 -11.19 14.65
N TYR A 190 -11.40 -10.35 14.97
CA TYR A 190 -10.18 -10.21 14.22
C TYR A 190 -8.99 -9.99 15.15
N GLU A 191 -7.86 -10.45 14.72
CA GLU A 191 -6.62 -10.17 15.42
C GLU A 191 -6.15 -8.77 15.09
N THR A 192 -5.65 -8.08 16.10
CA THR A 192 -4.95 -6.81 15.92
C THR A 192 -3.46 -7.03 16.10
N ALA A 193 -2.68 -6.49 15.17
CA ALA A 193 -1.24 -6.49 15.28
C ALA A 193 -0.76 -5.30 16.15
N PRO A 194 0.39 -5.41 16.81
CA PRO A 194 0.98 -4.29 17.53
C PRO A 194 1.38 -3.16 16.56
N ASN A 195 1.38 -1.93 17.07
CA ASN A 195 1.83 -0.76 16.30
C ASN A 195 3.36 -0.64 16.30
N THR A 196 4.05 -1.36 17.19
CA THR A 196 5.49 -1.32 17.31
C THR A 196 6.11 -2.37 16.42
N LEU A 197 6.74 -1.91 15.36
CA LEU A 197 7.47 -2.74 14.41
C LEU A 197 8.95 -2.41 14.51
N GLU A 198 9.79 -3.44 14.46
CA GLU A 198 11.23 -3.27 14.38
C GLU A 198 11.72 -3.37 12.95
N ARG A 199 12.80 -2.69 12.65
CA ARG A 199 13.44 -2.75 11.34
C ARG A 199 14.52 -3.82 11.32
N PHE A 200 14.46 -4.67 10.30
CA PHE A 200 15.47 -5.67 10.02
C PHE A 200 16.03 -5.48 8.61
N THR A 201 17.35 -5.41 8.49
CA THR A 201 18.03 -5.27 7.21
C THR A 201 18.28 -6.64 6.59
N LEU A 202 17.75 -6.85 5.39
CA LEU A 202 17.91 -8.07 4.63
C LEU A 202 19.23 -8.08 3.85
N GLY A 203 19.66 -6.94 3.33
CA GLY A 203 20.92 -6.83 2.61
C GLY A 203 20.97 -5.64 1.67
N THR A 204 22.05 -5.62 0.87
CA THR A 204 22.28 -4.58 -0.14
C THR A 204 22.39 -5.24 -1.52
N VAL A 205 21.78 -4.62 -2.51
CA VAL A 205 21.71 -5.13 -3.88
C VAL A 205 21.82 -3.98 -4.88
N THR A 206 22.24 -4.27 -6.09
CA THR A 206 22.32 -3.33 -7.20
C THR A 206 21.42 -3.77 -8.35
N GLY A 207 20.63 -2.84 -8.88
CA GLY A 207 19.78 -3.07 -10.04
C GLY A 207 18.33 -3.41 -9.70
N GLU A 208 17.48 -3.20 -10.69
CA GLU A 208 16.04 -3.46 -10.60
C GLU A 208 15.71 -4.96 -10.54
N GLY A 209 14.57 -5.30 -9.94
CA GLY A 209 14.14 -6.70 -9.92
C GLY A 209 12.87 -6.95 -9.12
N ILE A 210 12.52 -8.22 -9.02
CA ILE A 210 11.42 -8.67 -8.17
C ILE A 210 12.03 -9.22 -6.88
N LEU A 211 11.79 -8.51 -5.79
CA LEU A 211 12.11 -8.97 -4.43
C LEU A 211 11.04 -9.97 -4.00
N LYS A 212 11.43 -11.19 -3.67
CA LYS A 212 10.58 -12.20 -3.02
C LYS A 212 11.00 -12.31 -1.56
N ILE A 213 10.02 -12.28 -0.66
CA ILE A 213 10.21 -12.55 0.77
C ILE A 213 9.36 -13.77 1.12
N GLU A 214 10.00 -14.81 1.63
CA GLU A 214 9.38 -16.08 2.00
C GLU A 214 9.69 -16.41 3.46
N VAL A 215 8.68 -16.79 4.21
CA VAL A 215 8.83 -17.35 5.54
C VAL A 215 9.01 -18.86 5.39
N LEU A 216 10.19 -19.35 5.76
CA LEU A 216 10.53 -20.77 5.68
C LEU A 216 10.05 -21.54 6.91
N ASP A 217 10.07 -20.89 8.09
CA ASP A 217 9.61 -21.45 9.35
C ASP A 217 9.17 -20.34 10.30
N GLY A 218 8.14 -20.60 11.11
CA GLY A 218 7.56 -19.64 12.02
C GLY A 218 6.46 -18.76 11.39
N CYS A 219 6.25 -17.59 11.98
CA CYS A 219 5.26 -16.62 11.54
C CYS A 219 5.72 -15.20 11.89
N ALA A 220 5.61 -14.28 10.94
CA ALA A 220 5.89 -12.87 11.14
C ALA A 220 4.82 -11.98 10.50
N ARG A 221 4.66 -10.79 11.04
CA ARG A 221 3.83 -9.72 10.48
C ARG A 221 4.74 -8.63 9.94
N PHE A 222 4.53 -8.29 8.69
CA PHE A 222 5.33 -7.29 7.99
C PHE A 222 4.49 -6.04 7.78
N GLY A 223 5.04 -4.87 8.14
CA GLY A 223 4.41 -3.58 7.93
C GLY A 223 4.82 -2.95 6.61
N GLN A 224 6.13 -2.85 6.39
CA GLN A 224 6.68 -2.17 5.21
C GLN A 224 7.93 -2.87 4.69
N ILE A 225 8.12 -2.76 3.38
CA ILE A 225 9.38 -3.02 2.70
C ILE A 225 10.06 -1.66 2.50
N VAL A 226 11.25 -1.50 3.03
CA VAL A 226 11.96 -0.22 3.07
C VAL A 226 13.17 -0.29 2.15
N ILE A 227 13.20 0.59 1.17
CA ILE A 227 14.29 0.72 0.20
C ILE A 227 15.00 2.04 0.49
N ARG A 228 16.32 1.96 0.66
CA ARG A 228 17.18 3.13 0.85
C ARG A 228 18.38 3.04 -0.06
N LYS A 229 18.53 4.03 -0.91
CA LYS A 229 19.66 4.17 -1.80
C LYS A 229 20.94 4.30 -0.97
N SER A 230 21.98 3.59 -1.35
CA SER A 230 23.29 3.72 -0.70
C SER A 230 23.86 5.10 -1.03
N GLU A 231 24.24 5.87 -0.01
CA GLU A 231 24.98 7.10 -0.21
C GLU A 231 26.36 6.76 -0.79
N LYS A 232 26.78 7.51 -1.81
CA LYS A 232 28.09 7.38 -2.41
C LYS A 232 29.17 8.03 -1.56
#